data_e1a1b76443b8813798b78bd6b62beecd
#
_entry.id   e1a1b76443b8813798b78bd6b62beecd
#
_cell.length_a   1.000
_cell.length_b   1.000
_cell.length_c   1.000
_cell.angle_alpha   90.00
_cell.angle_beta   90.00
_cell.angle_gamma   90.00
#
_symmetry.space_group_name_H-M   'P 1'
#
loop_
_entity.id
_entity.type
_entity.pdbx_description
1 polymer ?
#
loop_
_entity_poly.entity_id
_entity_poly.type
_entity_poly.pdbx_seq_one_letter_code
_entity_poly.pdbx_strand_id
1 'polypeptide(L)'
;MFVFEARKVAQKEFVRWYKLTASINNLLKIHRTKDIGIPTLFIMGSEDYMFLEPIRDLVKKQSKAVLEVIDQCGHVVNVEQPHTFNEIAISFLKNLNDQKTNEQNQ
;
A
#
# COMPACT_ATOMS: atom_id res chain seq x y z
N MET A 1 8.38 16.45 12.75
CA MET A 1 9.36 15.36 12.83
C MET A 1 10.05 15.05 11.52
N PHE A 2 9.30 14.90 10.46
CA PHE A 2 9.84 14.64 9.11
C PHE A 2 10.82 15.74 8.65
N VAL A 3 10.47 17.00 8.83
CA VAL A 3 11.32 18.15 8.44
C VAL A 3 12.64 18.15 9.22
N PHE A 4 12.60 17.79 10.51
CA PHE A 4 13.79 17.70 11.34
C PHE A 4 14.75 16.62 10.86
N GLU A 5 14.23 15.45 10.51
CA GLU A 5 15.04 14.36 9.97
C GLU A 5 15.62 14.70 8.59
N ALA A 6 14.85 15.37 7.75
CA ALA A 6 15.31 15.81 6.44
C ALA A 6 16.52 16.75 6.52
N ARG A 7 16.64 17.55 7.59
CA ARG A 7 17.80 18.45 7.79
C ARG A 7 19.09 17.70 8.05
N LYS A 8 19.02 16.46 8.53
CA LYS A 8 20.19 15.62 8.80
C LYS A 8 20.72 14.94 7.55
N VAL A 9 19.92 14.89 6.49
CA VAL A 9 20.29 14.24 5.24
C VAL A 9 21.11 15.21 4.40
N ALA A 10 22.25 14.75 3.87
CA ALA A 10 23.06 15.56 2.96
C ALA A 10 22.23 15.93 1.72
N GLN A 11 22.41 17.14 1.21
CA GLN A 11 21.65 17.66 0.07
C GLN A 11 21.67 16.68 -1.12
N LYS A 12 22.79 16.05 -1.39
CA LYS A 12 22.96 15.05 -2.45
C LYS A 12 22.02 13.86 -2.25
N GLU A 13 21.93 13.36 -1.02
CA GLU A 13 21.05 12.25 -0.67
C GLU A 13 19.56 12.65 -0.74
N PHE A 14 19.24 13.86 -0.32
CA PHE A 14 17.89 14.38 -0.42
C PHE A 14 17.40 14.43 -1.88
N VAL A 15 18.23 14.94 -2.79
CA VAL A 15 17.91 15.00 -4.23
C VAL A 15 17.72 13.58 -4.79
N ARG A 16 18.56 12.65 -4.39
CA ARG A 16 18.48 11.24 -4.80
C ARG A 16 17.14 10.62 -4.37
N TRP A 17 16.74 10.81 -3.12
CA TRP A 17 15.46 10.32 -2.60
C TRP A 17 14.27 10.97 -3.29
N TYR A 18 14.34 12.26 -3.55
CA TYR A 18 13.30 12.98 -4.27
C TYR A 18 13.10 12.40 -5.68
N LYS A 19 14.18 12.15 -6.41
CA LYS A 19 14.11 11.53 -7.75
C LYS A 19 13.53 10.12 -7.70
N LEU A 20 13.87 9.36 -6.68
CA LEU A 20 13.33 8.01 -6.48
C LEU A 20 11.82 8.06 -6.25
N THR A 21 11.36 8.99 -5.43
CA THR A 21 9.94 9.21 -5.15
C THR A 21 9.17 9.56 -6.44
N ALA A 22 9.74 10.42 -7.28
CA ALA A 22 9.15 10.78 -8.57
C ALA A 22 9.03 9.55 -9.49
N SER A 23 10.02 8.65 -9.49
CA SER A 23 9.99 7.40 -10.25
C SER A 23 8.87 6.48 -9.77
N ILE A 24 8.67 6.37 -8.46
CA ILE A 24 7.58 5.59 -7.86
C ILE A 24 6.22 6.14 -8.30
N ASN A 25 6.05 7.46 -8.32
CA ASN A 25 4.82 8.10 -8.78
C ASN A 25 4.50 7.74 -10.25
N ASN A 26 5.51 7.65 -11.09
CA ASN A 26 5.33 7.21 -12.49
C ASN A 26 4.86 5.76 -12.59
N LEU A 27 5.41 4.88 -11.75
CA LEU A 27 4.96 3.48 -11.67
C LEU A 27 3.50 3.39 -11.23
N LEU A 28 3.10 4.19 -10.25
CA LEU A 28 1.71 4.25 -9.80
C LEU A 28 0.77 4.72 -10.91
N LYS A 29 1.19 5.67 -11.73
CA LYS A 29 0.40 6.12 -12.90
C LYS A 29 0.19 5.00 -13.92
N ILE A 30 1.21 4.20 -14.19
CA ILE A 30 1.10 3.04 -15.09
C ILE A 30 0.08 2.03 -14.54
N HIS A 31 0.13 1.74 -13.25
CA HIS A 31 -0.79 0.81 -12.60
C HIS A 31 -2.22 1.33 -12.51
N ARG A 32 -2.44 2.64 -12.67
CA ARG A 32 -3.80 3.21 -12.77
C ARG A 32 -4.50 2.85 -14.07
N THR A 33 -3.74 2.58 -15.13
CA THR A 33 -4.28 2.33 -16.47
C THR A 33 -4.27 0.86 -16.85
N LYS A 34 -3.51 0.02 -16.15
CA LYS A 34 -3.38 -1.41 -16.43
C LYS A 34 -3.78 -2.24 -15.21
N ASP A 35 -4.55 -3.30 -15.46
CA ASP A 35 -4.83 -4.30 -14.44
C ASP A 35 -3.58 -5.15 -14.21
N ILE A 36 -3.09 -5.17 -12.96
CA ILE A 36 -1.91 -5.94 -12.58
C ILE A 36 -2.18 -7.45 -12.66
N GLY A 37 -3.42 -7.88 -12.38
CA GLY A 37 -3.80 -9.30 -12.44
C GLY A 37 -3.23 -10.16 -11.33
N ILE A 38 -2.53 -9.57 -10.37
CA ILE A 38 -1.92 -10.25 -9.22
C ILE A 38 -2.73 -9.89 -7.97
N PRO A 39 -3.07 -10.85 -7.09
CA PRO A 39 -3.72 -10.55 -5.83
C PRO A 39 -2.94 -9.51 -5.04
N THR A 40 -3.57 -8.38 -4.72
CA THR A 40 -2.94 -7.21 -4.11
C THR A 40 -3.79 -6.70 -2.96
N LEU A 41 -3.18 -6.51 -1.81
CA LEU A 41 -3.84 -5.95 -0.64
C LEU A 41 -3.28 -4.56 -0.34
N PHE A 42 -4.17 -3.59 -0.26
CA PHE A 42 -3.86 -2.24 0.24
C PHE A 42 -4.43 -2.11 1.65
N ILE A 43 -3.58 -1.74 2.60
CA ILE A 43 -4.00 -1.46 3.98
C ILE A 43 -3.75 0.01 4.24
N MET A 44 -4.82 0.76 4.49
CA MET A 44 -4.78 2.21 4.65
C MET A 44 -5.41 2.62 5.97
N GLY A 45 -4.94 3.73 6.52
CA GLY A 45 -5.59 4.35 7.66
C GLY A 45 -6.72 5.28 7.21
N SER A 46 -7.79 5.34 7.98
CA SER A 46 -8.94 6.20 7.67
C SER A 46 -8.58 7.70 7.70
N GLU A 47 -7.52 8.05 8.41
CA GLU A 47 -7.02 9.42 8.54
C GLU A 47 -5.92 9.77 7.54
N ASP A 48 -5.63 8.90 6.60
CA ASP A 48 -4.66 9.15 5.53
C ASP A 48 -5.34 9.94 4.39
N TYR A 49 -5.63 11.19 4.66
CA TYR A 49 -6.48 12.04 3.81
C TYR A 49 -5.89 12.30 2.43
N MET A 50 -4.57 12.26 2.28
CA MET A 50 -3.91 12.54 1.00
C MET A 50 -3.95 11.35 0.05
N PHE A 51 -3.88 10.13 0.58
CA PHE A 51 -3.66 8.94 -0.25
C PHE A 51 -4.86 7.99 -0.29
N LEU A 52 -5.79 8.09 0.65
CA LEU A 52 -6.89 7.14 0.75
C LEU A 52 -7.81 7.15 -0.49
N GLU A 53 -8.27 8.31 -0.92
CA GLU A 53 -9.16 8.41 -2.08
C GLU A 53 -8.49 8.00 -3.41
N PRO A 54 -7.26 8.43 -3.70
CA PRO A 54 -6.54 7.92 -4.88
C PRO A 54 -6.39 6.41 -4.89
N ILE A 55 -6.15 5.78 -3.73
CA ILE A 55 -6.03 4.32 -3.63
C ILE A 55 -7.40 3.65 -3.79
N ARG A 56 -8.48 4.21 -3.26
CA ARG A 56 -9.83 3.71 -3.50
C ARG A 56 -10.14 3.66 -5.00
N ASP A 57 -9.80 4.71 -5.72
CA ASP A 57 -10.02 4.77 -7.16
C ASP A 57 -9.17 3.76 -7.91
N LEU A 58 -7.92 3.58 -7.49
CA LEU A 58 -7.02 2.57 -8.06
C LEU A 58 -7.57 1.16 -7.88
N VAL A 59 -8.05 0.82 -6.69
CA VAL A 59 -8.59 -0.51 -6.37
C VAL A 59 -9.79 -0.84 -7.23
N LYS A 60 -10.64 0.13 -7.52
CA LYS A 60 -11.82 -0.07 -8.39
C LYS A 60 -11.44 -0.50 -9.81
N LYS A 61 -10.23 -0.16 -10.26
CA LYS A 61 -9.73 -0.47 -11.61
C LYS A 61 -8.91 -1.75 -11.66
N GLN A 62 -8.65 -2.38 -10.51
CA GLN A 62 -7.83 -3.59 -10.41
C GLN A 62 -8.71 -4.79 -10.06
N SER A 63 -8.70 -5.81 -10.91
CA SER A 63 -9.58 -6.98 -10.76
C SER A 63 -9.32 -7.80 -9.50
N LYS A 64 -8.05 -7.80 -9.03
CA LYS A 64 -7.62 -8.63 -7.88
C LYS A 64 -7.09 -7.80 -6.72
N ALA A 65 -7.48 -6.54 -6.63
CA ALA A 65 -7.07 -5.67 -5.54
C ALA A 65 -8.16 -5.56 -4.49
N VAL A 66 -7.75 -5.56 -3.23
CA VAL A 66 -8.61 -5.40 -2.06
C VAL A 66 -8.07 -4.23 -1.24
N LEU A 67 -8.96 -3.40 -0.74
CA LEU A 67 -8.63 -2.31 0.17
C LEU A 67 -9.24 -2.57 1.55
N GLU A 68 -8.38 -2.57 2.57
CA GLU A 68 -8.80 -2.61 3.96
C GLU A 68 -8.44 -1.28 4.62
N VAL A 69 -9.40 -0.65 5.28
CA VAL A 69 -9.22 0.64 5.95
C VAL A 69 -9.27 0.43 7.46
N ILE A 70 -8.23 0.86 8.15
CA ILE A 70 -8.15 0.81 9.61
C ILE A 70 -8.63 2.14 10.19
N ASP A 71 -9.65 2.09 11.06
CA ASP A 71 -10.22 3.27 11.69
C ASP A 71 -9.22 3.92 12.66
N GLN A 72 -9.32 5.25 12.79
CA GLN A 72 -8.50 6.05 13.71
C GLN A 72 -7.01 5.80 13.52
N CYS A 73 -6.58 5.71 12.26
CA CYS A 73 -5.21 5.37 11.91
C CYS A 73 -4.73 6.29 10.78
N GLY A 74 -3.50 6.75 10.89
CA GLY A 74 -2.87 7.61 9.88
C GLY A 74 -2.14 6.82 8.81
N HIS A 75 -1.11 7.45 8.24
CA HIS A 75 -0.39 6.91 7.08
C HIS A 75 0.44 5.67 7.40
N VAL A 76 1.07 5.60 8.58
CA VAL A 76 2.00 4.52 8.93
C VAL A 76 1.25 3.45 9.73
N VAL A 77 0.41 2.69 9.04
CA VAL A 77 -0.56 1.77 9.66
C VAL A 77 0.10 0.65 10.47
N ASN A 78 1.23 0.13 10.01
CA ASN A 78 1.94 -0.95 10.70
C ASN A 78 2.58 -0.51 12.01
N VAL A 79 2.83 0.77 12.17
CA VAL A 79 3.37 1.35 13.42
C VAL A 79 2.24 1.76 14.36
N GLU A 80 1.20 2.41 13.83
CA GLU A 80 0.10 2.93 14.64
C GLU A 80 -0.85 1.83 15.11
N GLN A 81 -1.11 0.82 14.28
CA GLN A 81 -2.04 -0.27 14.58
C GLN A 81 -1.43 -1.62 14.20
N PRO A 82 -0.34 -2.05 14.88
CA PRO A 82 0.42 -3.24 14.45
C PRO A 82 -0.40 -4.53 14.52
N HIS A 83 -1.24 -4.71 15.54
CA HIS A 83 -2.04 -5.93 15.68
C HIS A 83 -3.08 -6.04 14.59
N THR A 84 -3.82 -4.97 14.32
CA THR A 84 -4.84 -4.94 13.27
C THR A 84 -4.21 -5.12 11.90
N PHE A 85 -3.09 -4.45 11.64
CA PHE A 85 -2.33 -4.61 10.40
C PHE A 85 -1.92 -6.07 10.19
N ASN A 86 -1.36 -6.70 11.20
CA ASN A 86 -0.89 -8.08 11.11
C ASN A 86 -2.04 -9.06 10.88
N GLU A 87 -3.17 -8.89 11.56
CA GLU A 87 -4.36 -9.72 11.38
C GLU A 87 -4.87 -9.66 9.95
N ILE A 88 -4.98 -8.46 9.38
CA ILE A 88 -5.45 -8.25 8.02
C ILE A 88 -4.48 -8.89 7.01
N ALA A 89 -3.18 -8.65 7.17
CA ALA A 89 -2.16 -9.18 6.27
C ALA A 89 -2.10 -10.71 6.32
N ILE A 90 -2.14 -11.29 7.50
CA ILE A 90 -2.09 -12.75 7.69
C ILE A 90 -3.34 -13.41 7.10
N SER A 91 -4.52 -12.85 7.34
CA SER A 91 -5.78 -13.35 6.78
C SER A 91 -5.77 -13.35 5.26
N PHE A 92 -5.26 -12.29 4.66
CA PHE A 92 -5.13 -12.20 3.20
C PHE A 92 -4.22 -13.30 2.65
N LEU A 93 -3.06 -13.49 3.27
CA LEU A 93 -2.10 -14.52 2.82
C LEU A 93 -2.65 -15.94 2.99
N LYS A 94 -3.35 -16.21 4.08
CA LYS A 94 -4.00 -17.52 4.31
C LYS A 94 -5.07 -17.81 3.26
N ASN A 95 -5.90 -16.84 2.94
CA ASN A 95 -6.94 -16.99 1.93
C ASN A 95 -6.35 -17.29 0.54
N LEU A 96 -5.22 -16.69 0.20
CA LEU A 96 -4.51 -17.01 -1.04
C LEU A 96 -4.03 -18.46 -1.08
N ASN A 97 -3.46 -18.95 0.03
CA ASN A 97 -2.99 -20.32 0.13
C ASN A 97 -4.15 -21.33 0.02
N ASP A 98 -5.28 -21.06 0.66
CA ASP A 98 -6.47 -21.89 0.59
C ASP A 98 -7.02 -21.98 -0.83
N GLN A 99 -7.04 -20.87 -1.57
CA GLN A 99 -7.47 -20.84 -2.96
C GLN A 99 -6.54 -21.68 -3.86
N LYS A 100 -5.22 -21.59 -3.67
CA LYS A 100 -4.25 -22.39 -4.40
C LYS A 100 -4.44 -23.89 -4.14
N THR A 101 -4.69 -24.29 -2.90
CA THR A 101 -4.92 -25.67 -2.53
C THR A 101 -6.19 -26.22 -3.21
N ASN A 102 -7.25 -25.44 -3.24
CA ASN A 102 -8.50 -25.83 -3.90
C ASN A 102 -8.33 -25.96 -5.42
N GLU A 103 -7.56 -25.08 -6.05
CA GLU A 103 -7.26 -25.17 -7.49
C GLU A 103 -6.43 -26.40 -7.83
N GLN A 104 -5.49 -26.79 -6.97
CA GLN A 104 -4.66 -27.97 -7.17
C GLN A 104 -5.44 -29.28 -6.98
N ASN A 105 -6.50 -29.27 -6.20
CA ASN A 105 -7.33 -30.44 -5.92
C ASN A 105 -8.46 -30.64 -6.96
N GLN A 106 -8.56 -29.73 -7.92
CA GLN A 106 -9.46 -29.84 -9.06
C GLN A 106 -8.73 -30.41 -10.28
#